data_870b7d78210ecd2c865c1ae61a3414fe
#
_entry.id   870b7d78210ecd2c865c1ae61a3414fe
#
_cell.length_a   1.000
_cell.length_b   1.000
_cell.length_c   1.000
_cell.angle_alpha   90.00
_cell.angle_beta   90.00
_cell.angle_gamma   90.00
#
_symmetry.space_group_name_H-M   'P 1'
#
loop_
_entity.id
_entity.type
_entity.pdbx_description
1 polymer ?
#
loop_
_entity_poly.entity_id
_entity_poly.type
_entity_poly.pdbx_seq_one_letter_code
_entity_poly.pdbx_strand_id
1 'polypeptide(L)'
;MKRNRVIYVFAFAAAALVLGPRMNSQEKKEATDAHKIVHFGDLKWTPIIKGCDLAAVAGDSGAEGTPFVVRIRCADGSKIPAHWHPTDENVTVLKGTFLVGMGDSFDETKLQTMNVGNFATMPKEMRHFAMSKGETIVQVHGAGPFKVNWVNPSEVPPPDAAPAAAAKPKS
;
A
#
# COMPACT_ATOMS: atom_id res chain seq x y z
N MET A 1 -30.48 91.32 31.50
CA MET A 1 -29.80 90.77 30.29
C MET A 1 -29.34 89.39 30.54
N LYS A 2 -30.08 88.37 30.04
CA LYS A 2 -29.75 86.95 30.18
C LYS A 2 -29.23 86.43 28.86
N ARG A 3 -27.94 86.06 28.82
CA ARG A 3 -27.31 85.44 27.60
C ARG A 3 -27.57 83.96 27.55
N ASN A 4 -28.37 83.52 26.60
CA ASN A 4 -28.57 82.13 26.28
C ASN A 4 -27.32 81.60 25.53
N ARG A 5 -26.68 80.58 26.14
CA ARG A 5 -25.66 79.78 25.49
C ARG A 5 -26.29 78.60 24.84
N VAL A 6 -26.25 78.52 23.51
CA VAL A 6 -26.62 77.33 22.73
C VAL A 6 -25.43 76.41 22.72
N ILE A 7 -25.61 75.20 23.28
CA ILE A 7 -24.61 74.12 23.26
C ILE A 7 -24.93 73.19 22.05
N TYR A 8 -24.07 73.19 21.08
CA TYR A 8 -24.16 72.22 19.97
C TYR A 8 -23.53 70.90 20.44
N VAL A 9 -24.36 69.85 20.52
CA VAL A 9 -23.91 68.50 20.77
C VAL A 9 -23.61 67.86 19.42
N PHE A 10 -22.32 67.67 19.11
CA PHE A 10 -21.92 66.86 17.96
C PHE A 10 -22.05 65.37 18.28
N ALA A 11 -23.02 64.73 17.69
CA ALA A 11 -23.14 63.28 17.74
C ALA A 11 -22.11 62.66 16.76
N PHE A 12 -21.05 62.08 17.30
CA PHE A 12 -20.12 61.23 16.54
C PHE A 12 -20.78 59.87 16.33
N ALA A 13 -21.22 59.58 15.12
CA ALA A 13 -21.62 58.24 14.73
C ALA A 13 -20.37 57.38 14.48
N ALA A 14 -19.98 56.54 15.45
CA ALA A 14 -18.94 55.54 15.26
C ALA A 14 -19.50 54.40 14.41
N ALA A 15 -19.14 54.33 13.14
CA ALA A 15 -19.38 53.18 12.29
C ALA A 15 -18.43 52.05 12.74
N ALA A 16 -18.95 51.09 13.52
CA ALA A 16 -18.24 49.88 13.85
C ALA A 16 -18.18 48.98 12.61
N LEU A 17 -17.04 48.94 11.94
CA LEU A 17 -16.76 47.96 10.88
C LEU A 17 -16.60 46.58 11.50
N VAL A 18 -17.67 45.77 11.46
CA VAL A 18 -17.63 44.40 11.90
C VAL A 18 -16.86 43.58 10.84
N LEU A 19 -15.56 43.44 11.05
CA LEU A 19 -14.77 42.44 10.34
C LEU A 19 -15.18 41.06 10.89
N GLY A 20 -16.19 40.46 10.29
CA GLY A 20 -16.51 39.04 10.53
C GLY A 20 -15.33 38.18 10.13
N PRO A 21 -15.06 37.08 10.85
CA PRO A 21 -14.02 36.17 10.47
C PRO A 21 -14.34 35.63 9.07
N ARG A 22 -13.47 35.93 8.11
CA ARG A 22 -13.45 35.23 6.82
C ARG A 22 -13.21 33.77 7.15
N MET A 23 -14.27 32.98 7.16
CA MET A 23 -14.17 31.53 7.11
C MET A 23 -13.49 31.21 5.77
N ASN A 24 -12.20 30.91 5.88
CA ASN A 24 -11.47 30.30 4.79
C ASN A 24 -12.13 28.95 4.55
N SER A 25 -13.09 28.92 3.63
CA SER A 25 -13.60 27.67 3.09
C SER A 25 -12.41 27.01 2.37
N GLN A 26 -11.61 26.25 3.15
CA GLN A 26 -10.85 25.18 2.54
C GLN A 26 -11.89 24.35 1.81
N GLU A 27 -11.89 24.46 0.50
CA GLU A 27 -12.53 23.49 -0.37
C GLU A 27 -12.00 22.14 0.07
N LYS A 28 -12.79 21.45 0.88
CA LYS A 28 -12.65 20.04 1.12
C LYS A 28 -12.77 19.43 -0.27
N LYS A 29 -11.63 19.17 -0.91
CA LYS A 29 -11.57 18.41 -2.14
C LYS A 29 -12.29 17.12 -1.80
N GLU A 30 -13.57 17.02 -2.13
CA GLU A 30 -14.32 15.80 -2.06
C GLU A 30 -13.50 14.82 -2.89
N ALA A 31 -12.81 13.88 -2.20
CA ALA A 31 -12.34 12.70 -2.85
C ALA A 31 -13.60 12.09 -3.45
N THR A 32 -13.79 12.28 -4.74
CA THR A 32 -14.78 11.52 -5.47
C THR A 32 -14.40 10.08 -5.18
N ASP A 33 -15.20 9.45 -4.36
CA ASP A 33 -15.13 8.02 -4.03
C ASP A 33 -15.47 7.28 -5.33
N ALA A 34 -14.54 7.34 -6.28
CA ALA A 34 -14.69 6.68 -7.54
C ALA A 34 -14.56 5.19 -7.25
N HIS A 35 -15.71 4.51 -7.16
CA HIS A 35 -15.76 3.07 -7.15
C HIS A 35 -14.79 2.51 -8.20
N LYS A 36 -13.80 1.72 -7.78
CA LYS A 36 -12.76 1.18 -8.64
C LYS A 36 -12.84 -0.35 -8.64
N ILE A 37 -13.07 -0.92 -9.81
CA ILE A 37 -12.89 -2.35 -10.04
C ILE A 37 -11.54 -2.56 -10.70
N VAL A 38 -10.75 -3.49 -10.15
CA VAL A 38 -9.47 -3.90 -10.72
C VAL A 38 -9.62 -5.32 -11.23
N HIS A 39 -9.62 -5.51 -12.56
CA HIS A 39 -9.66 -6.83 -13.14
C HIS A 39 -8.28 -7.48 -13.11
N PHE A 40 -8.26 -8.79 -12.90
CA PHE A 40 -7.00 -9.54 -12.81
C PHE A 40 -6.15 -9.38 -14.09
N GLY A 41 -6.78 -9.35 -15.26
CA GLY A 41 -6.10 -9.16 -16.55
C GLY A 41 -5.43 -7.80 -16.74
N ASP A 42 -5.84 -6.78 -15.96
CA ASP A 42 -5.30 -5.43 -16.06
C ASP A 42 -4.07 -5.20 -15.18
N LEU A 43 -3.74 -6.17 -14.32
CA LEU A 43 -2.61 -6.07 -13.41
C LEU A 43 -1.29 -5.98 -14.18
N LYS A 44 -0.45 -5.04 -13.75
CA LYS A 44 0.91 -4.85 -14.29
C LYS A 44 1.88 -5.58 -13.39
N TRP A 45 2.38 -6.70 -13.89
CA TRP A 45 3.30 -7.56 -13.18
C TRP A 45 4.74 -7.12 -13.39
N THR A 46 5.49 -6.99 -12.30
CA THR A 46 6.91 -6.63 -12.29
C THR A 46 7.68 -7.75 -11.62
N PRO A 47 8.70 -8.31 -12.28
CA PRO A 47 9.57 -9.32 -11.67
C PRO A 47 10.24 -8.77 -10.40
N ILE A 48 10.22 -9.55 -9.30
CA ILE A 48 10.82 -9.17 -8.01
C ILE A 48 11.98 -10.08 -7.61
N ILE A 49 11.83 -11.38 -7.82
CA ILE A 49 12.86 -12.40 -7.69
C ILE A 49 12.59 -13.47 -8.75
N LYS A 50 13.55 -14.37 -8.97
CA LYS A 50 13.38 -15.46 -9.96
C LYS A 50 12.11 -16.25 -9.70
N GLY A 51 11.27 -16.35 -10.73
CA GLY A 51 10.00 -17.07 -10.70
C GLY A 51 8.86 -16.34 -9.98
N CYS A 52 9.06 -15.14 -9.44
CA CYS A 52 8.00 -14.39 -8.79
C CYS A 52 7.89 -12.95 -9.30
N ASP A 53 6.64 -12.53 -9.53
CA ASP A 53 6.26 -11.18 -9.95
C ASP A 53 5.31 -10.55 -8.91
N LEU A 54 5.33 -9.23 -8.83
CA LEU A 54 4.44 -8.42 -8.00
C LEU A 54 3.61 -7.48 -8.86
N ALA A 55 2.35 -7.28 -8.49
CA ALA A 55 1.47 -6.27 -9.06
C ALA A 55 0.78 -5.46 -7.97
N ALA A 56 0.79 -4.14 -8.09
CA ALA A 56 -0.01 -3.26 -7.25
C ALA A 56 -1.49 -3.38 -7.62
N VAL A 57 -2.36 -3.47 -6.61
CA VAL A 57 -3.82 -3.54 -6.77
C VAL A 57 -4.48 -2.26 -6.27
N ALA A 58 -4.11 -1.82 -5.06
CA ALA A 58 -4.66 -0.60 -4.45
C ALA A 58 -3.67 0.02 -3.47
N GLY A 59 -3.81 1.32 -3.25
CA GLY A 59 -2.97 2.08 -2.32
C GLY A 59 -1.54 2.27 -2.81
N ASP A 60 -0.68 2.70 -1.88
CA ASP A 60 0.76 2.89 -2.12
C ASP A 60 1.54 2.09 -1.08
N SER A 61 2.12 0.98 -1.53
CA SER A 61 2.90 0.10 -0.65
C SER A 61 4.24 0.72 -0.19
N GLY A 62 4.67 1.82 -0.79
CA GLY A 62 5.88 2.56 -0.40
C GLY A 62 5.65 3.65 0.63
N ALA A 63 4.41 4.14 0.77
CA ALA A 63 4.08 5.26 1.64
C ALA A 63 3.80 4.81 3.08
N GLU A 64 4.45 5.49 4.04
CA GLU A 64 4.30 5.18 5.47
C GLU A 64 2.84 5.33 5.93
N GLY A 65 2.36 4.36 6.70
CA GLY A 65 1.02 4.33 7.27
C GLY A 65 -0.12 4.21 6.25
N THR A 66 0.19 4.15 4.96
CA THR A 66 -0.82 4.08 3.90
C THR A 66 -1.28 2.63 3.68
N PRO A 67 -2.60 2.35 3.70
CA PRO A 67 -3.10 1.03 3.35
C PRO A 67 -2.73 0.66 1.91
N PHE A 68 -2.30 -0.57 1.71
CA PHE A 68 -1.98 -1.10 0.39
C PHE A 68 -2.51 -2.51 0.18
N VAL A 69 -2.67 -2.87 -1.08
CA VAL A 69 -2.92 -4.24 -1.55
C VAL A 69 -2.02 -4.49 -2.74
N VAL A 70 -1.23 -5.56 -2.67
CA VAL A 70 -0.46 -6.08 -3.79
C VAL A 70 -0.79 -7.55 -4.01
N ARG A 71 -0.49 -8.06 -5.20
CA ARG A 71 -0.51 -9.49 -5.47
C ARG A 71 0.87 -9.95 -5.87
N ILE A 72 1.24 -11.13 -5.42
CA ILE A 72 2.46 -11.83 -5.80
C ILE A 72 2.03 -13.11 -6.48
N ARG A 73 2.55 -13.36 -7.68
CA ARG A 73 2.41 -14.65 -8.35
C ARG A 73 3.77 -15.29 -8.47
N CYS A 74 3.84 -16.57 -8.19
CA CYS A 74 5.06 -17.35 -8.28
C CYS A 74 4.84 -18.59 -9.12
N ALA A 75 5.82 -18.94 -9.94
CA ALA A 75 5.88 -20.21 -10.64
C ALA A 75 6.06 -21.37 -9.67
N ASP A 76 5.77 -22.59 -10.12
CA ASP A 76 5.97 -23.79 -9.32
C ASP A 76 7.39 -23.90 -8.79
N GLY A 77 7.56 -24.27 -7.52
CA GLY A 77 8.85 -24.46 -6.87
C GLY A 77 9.65 -23.20 -6.59
N SER A 78 9.10 -22.00 -6.86
CA SER A 78 9.79 -20.74 -6.54
C SER A 78 9.99 -20.61 -5.04
N LYS A 79 11.23 -20.29 -4.64
CA LYS A 79 11.62 -20.08 -3.23
C LYS A 79 11.81 -18.61 -2.96
N ILE A 80 11.22 -18.13 -1.88
CA ILE A 80 11.41 -16.78 -1.34
C ILE A 80 12.32 -16.93 -0.12
N PRO A 81 13.57 -16.45 -0.19
CA PRO A 81 14.53 -16.58 0.91
C PRO A 81 14.06 -15.87 2.19
N ALA A 82 14.74 -16.18 3.31
CA ALA A 82 14.41 -15.59 4.59
C ALA A 82 14.51 -14.05 4.55
N HIS A 83 13.42 -13.40 4.98
CA HIS A 83 13.28 -11.95 4.96
C HIS A 83 12.30 -11.49 6.06
N TRP A 84 12.17 -10.18 6.21
CA TRP A 84 11.24 -9.55 7.12
C TRP A 84 10.77 -8.19 6.58
N HIS A 85 9.67 -7.69 7.13
CA HIS A 85 9.09 -6.39 6.77
C HIS A 85 9.05 -5.45 7.98
N PRO A 86 9.18 -4.13 7.77
CA PRO A 86 9.09 -3.15 8.87
C PRO A 86 7.67 -2.97 9.41
N THR A 87 6.66 -3.52 8.72
CA THR A 87 5.24 -3.49 9.08
C THR A 87 4.64 -4.89 9.01
N ASP A 88 3.47 -5.08 9.59
CA ASP A 88 2.78 -6.37 9.52
C ASP A 88 2.42 -6.71 8.07
N GLU A 89 2.64 -7.96 7.69
CA GLU A 89 2.23 -8.52 6.41
C GLU A 89 1.05 -9.46 6.61
N ASN A 90 -0.02 -9.23 5.86
CA ASN A 90 -1.19 -10.09 5.85
C ASN A 90 -1.31 -10.77 4.49
N VAL A 91 -1.27 -12.09 4.46
CA VAL A 91 -1.24 -12.91 3.24
C VAL A 91 -2.49 -13.75 3.12
N THR A 92 -3.16 -13.68 1.98
CA THR A 92 -4.28 -14.56 1.61
C THR A 92 -3.93 -15.31 0.33
N VAL A 93 -4.10 -16.62 0.32
CA VAL A 93 -3.88 -17.45 -0.88
C VAL A 93 -5.09 -17.34 -1.82
N LEU A 94 -4.88 -16.90 -3.05
CA LEU A 94 -5.90 -16.76 -4.09
C LEU A 94 -5.88 -17.92 -5.10
N LYS A 95 -4.71 -18.52 -5.34
CA LYS A 95 -4.51 -19.64 -6.27
C LYS A 95 -3.33 -20.48 -5.82
N GLY A 96 -3.39 -21.79 -6.08
CA GLY A 96 -2.30 -22.73 -5.81
C GLY A 96 -2.12 -23.04 -4.32
N THR A 97 -0.90 -23.36 -3.94
CA THR A 97 -0.53 -23.68 -2.57
C THR A 97 0.72 -22.87 -2.19
N PHE A 98 0.59 -22.07 -1.15
CA PHE A 98 1.69 -21.29 -0.58
C PHE A 98 2.20 -21.97 0.68
N LEU A 99 3.50 -22.16 0.76
CA LEU A 99 4.18 -22.80 1.89
C LEU A 99 4.98 -21.72 2.60
N VAL A 100 4.77 -21.51 3.89
CA VAL A 100 5.44 -20.47 4.68
C VAL A 100 6.11 -21.08 5.90
N GLY A 101 7.35 -20.68 6.17
CA GLY A 101 8.13 -21.11 7.33
C GLY A 101 8.75 -19.91 8.05
N MET A 102 9.05 -20.08 9.35
CA MET A 102 9.62 -19.04 10.20
C MET A 102 11.07 -19.32 10.49
N GLY A 103 11.92 -18.29 10.48
CA GLY A 103 13.33 -18.37 10.83
C GLY A 103 14.25 -17.57 9.91
N ASP A 104 15.55 -17.67 10.21
CA ASP A 104 16.60 -16.88 9.59
C ASP A 104 17.17 -17.50 8.30
N SER A 105 16.79 -18.73 7.98
CA SER A 105 17.23 -19.46 6.80
C SER A 105 16.10 -20.32 6.26
N PHE A 106 16.12 -20.56 4.96
CA PHE A 106 15.16 -21.43 4.30
C PHE A 106 15.32 -22.89 4.78
N ASP A 107 14.24 -23.47 5.31
CA ASP A 107 14.19 -24.83 5.83
C ASP A 107 12.87 -25.48 5.46
N GLU A 108 12.89 -26.43 4.51
CA GLU A 108 11.67 -27.08 4.01
C GLU A 108 10.92 -27.84 5.11
N THR A 109 11.61 -28.28 6.17
CA THR A 109 10.97 -29.03 7.27
C THR A 109 10.08 -28.15 8.15
N LYS A 110 10.25 -26.82 8.07
CA LYS A 110 9.46 -25.83 8.83
C LYS A 110 8.31 -25.23 8.02
N LEU A 111 8.15 -25.64 6.77
CA LEU A 111 7.10 -25.10 5.92
C LEU A 111 5.71 -25.59 6.37
N GLN A 112 4.82 -24.63 6.56
CA GLN A 112 3.40 -24.85 6.83
C GLN A 112 2.60 -24.56 5.55
N THR A 113 1.65 -25.44 5.25
CA THR A 113 0.87 -25.38 4.02
C THR A 113 -0.31 -24.42 4.17
N MET A 114 -0.42 -23.49 3.22
CA MET A 114 -1.58 -22.62 3.04
C MET A 114 -2.24 -22.91 1.70
N ASN A 115 -3.49 -23.35 1.73
CA ASN A 115 -4.32 -23.57 0.55
C ASN A 115 -5.17 -22.32 0.23
N VAL A 116 -5.82 -22.33 -0.93
CA VAL A 116 -6.72 -21.24 -1.35
C VAL A 116 -7.72 -20.90 -0.24
N GLY A 117 -7.85 -19.62 0.08
CA GLY A 117 -8.69 -19.08 1.16
C GLY A 117 -8.01 -19.05 2.52
N ASN A 118 -6.86 -19.70 2.72
CA ASN A 118 -6.13 -19.58 3.97
C ASN A 118 -5.50 -18.19 4.10
N PHE A 119 -5.35 -17.75 5.34
CA PHE A 119 -4.83 -16.45 5.72
C PHE A 119 -3.74 -16.62 6.78
N ALA A 120 -2.70 -15.79 6.70
CA ALA A 120 -1.66 -15.69 7.72
C ALA A 120 -1.27 -14.23 7.94
N THR A 121 -0.89 -13.91 9.15
CA THR A 121 -0.24 -12.63 9.50
C THR A 121 1.21 -12.92 9.91
N MET A 122 2.14 -12.24 9.28
CA MET A 122 3.52 -12.14 9.72
C MET A 122 3.69 -10.78 10.40
N PRO A 123 3.82 -10.74 11.75
CA PRO A 123 4.10 -9.51 12.46
C PRO A 123 5.37 -8.81 11.97
N LYS A 124 5.41 -7.50 12.10
CA LYS A 124 6.60 -6.71 11.75
C LYS A 124 7.86 -7.34 12.31
N GLU A 125 8.94 -7.28 11.53
CA GLU A 125 10.26 -7.81 11.87
C GLU A 125 10.34 -9.33 12.07
N MET A 126 9.22 -10.06 11.94
CA MET A 126 9.22 -11.52 11.97
C MET A 126 9.92 -12.07 10.72
N ARG A 127 11.00 -12.81 10.93
CA ARG A 127 11.75 -13.45 9.85
C ARG A 127 11.05 -14.70 9.37
N HIS A 128 10.77 -14.72 8.09
CA HIS A 128 10.04 -15.81 7.44
C HIS A 128 10.57 -16.05 6.03
N PHE A 129 10.22 -17.19 5.49
CA PHE A 129 10.56 -17.63 4.14
C PHE A 129 9.36 -18.39 3.54
N ALA A 130 9.34 -18.52 2.22
CA ALA A 130 8.21 -19.18 1.58
C ALA A 130 8.62 -19.97 0.35
N MET A 131 7.70 -20.85 -0.10
CA MET A 131 7.81 -21.58 -1.36
C MET A 131 6.42 -21.75 -1.98
N SER A 132 6.37 -21.70 -3.32
CA SER A 132 5.16 -22.04 -4.07
C SER A 132 5.15 -23.52 -4.45
N LYS A 133 3.96 -24.14 -4.39
CA LYS A 133 3.69 -25.48 -4.93
C LYS A 133 2.60 -25.37 -5.97
N GLY A 134 2.97 -25.62 -7.22
CA GLY A 134 2.19 -25.19 -8.38
C GLY A 134 2.27 -23.68 -8.60
N GLU A 135 1.69 -23.20 -9.69
CA GLU A 135 1.54 -21.74 -9.89
C GLU A 135 0.69 -21.17 -8.76
N THR A 136 1.26 -20.27 -7.98
CA THR A 136 0.63 -19.74 -6.77
C THR A 136 0.44 -18.24 -6.89
N ILE A 137 -0.72 -17.76 -6.43
CA ILE A 137 -1.02 -16.32 -6.32
C ILE A 137 -1.45 -16.04 -4.89
N VAL A 138 -0.77 -15.11 -4.26
CA VAL A 138 -1.16 -14.59 -2.95
C VAL A 138 -1.50 -13.11 -3.06
N GLN A 139 -2.43 -12.65 -2.22
CA GLN A 139 -2.67 -11.23 -1.99
C GLN A 139 -2.07 -10.84 -0.66
N VAL A 140 -1.25 -9.79 -0.71
CA VAL A 140 -0.64 -9.19 0.47
C VAL A 140 -1.26 -7.83 0.71
N HIS A 141 -1.60 -7.54 1.95
CA HIS A 141 -2.10 -6.22 2.34
C HIS A 141 -1.58 -5.82 3.72
N GLY A 142 -1.54 -4.54 3.97
CA GLY A 142 -1.07 -3.97 5.23
C GLY A 142 -1.06 -2.45 5.18
N ALA A 143 -0.31 -1.85 6.09
CA ALA A 143 0.07 -0.45 6.04
C ALA A 143 1.54 -0.34 5.63
N GLY A 144 1.84 0.52 4.65
CA GLY A 144 3.23 0.70 4.17
C GLY A 144 4.19 1.27 5.23
N PRO A 145 5.49 1.21 4.98
CA PRO A 145 6.10 0.74 3.74
C PRO A 145 6.24 -0.79 3.69
N PHE A 146 5.81 -1.39 2.58
CA PHE A 146 6.04 -2.82 2.31
C PHE A 146 7.45 -3.00 1.71
N LYS A 147 8.46 -2.95 2.58
CA LYS A 147 9.86 -3.13 2.22
C LYS A 147 10.31 -4.53 2.59
N VAL A 148 10.97 -5.22 1.66
CA VAL A 148 11.60 -6.52 1.91
C VAL A 148 13.02 -6.30 2.42
N ASN A 149 13.34 -6.83 3.60
CA ASN A 149 14.68 -6.83 4.18
C ASN A 149 15.17 -8.28 4.21
N TRP A 150 16.08 -8.62 3.33
CA TRP A 150 16.64 -9.96 3.22
C TRP A 150 17.57 -10.26 4.40
N VAL A 151 17.41 -11.43 5.02
CA VAL A 151 18.33 -11.88 6.08
C VAL A 151 19.71 -12.15 5.48
N ASN A 152 19.76 -12.84 4.34
CA ASN A 152 20.98 -13.06 3.58
C ASN A 152 20.79 -12.63 2.10
N PRO A 153 21.21 -11.44 1.71
CA PRO A 153 21.07 -10.94 0.35
C PRO A 153 21.73 -11.82 -0.72
N SER A 154 22.74 -12.60 -0.37
CA SER A 154 23.44 -13.49 -1.32
C SER A 154 22.60 -14.71 -1.74
N GLU A 155 21.55 -15.04 -1.00
CA GLU A 155 20.62 -16.13 -1.32
C GLU A 155 19.48 -15.70 -2.24
N VAL A 156 19.34 -14.39 -2.51
CA VAL A 156 18.24 -13.86 -3.30
C VAL A 156 18.52 -14.09 -4.79
N PRO A 157 17.75 -14.96 -5.45
CA PRO A 157 17.96 -15.16 -6.88
C PRO A 157 17.53 -13.90 -7.66
N PRO A 158 18.30 -13.47 -8.65
CA PRO A 158 17.94 -12.28 -9.43
C PRO A 158 16.59 -12.49 -10.11
N PRO A 159 15.79 -11.42 -10.29
CA PRO A 159 14.52 -11.52 -11.00
C PRO A 159 14.72 -11.99 -12.44
N ASP A 160 13.71 -12.66 -12.97
CA ASP A 160 13.67 -12.99 -14.40
C ASP A 160 13.61 -11.71 -15.23
N ALA A 161 14.11 -11.78 -16.47
CA ALA A 161 13.97 -10.64 -17.38
C ALA A 161 12.49 -10.31 -17.57
N ALA A 162 12.13 -9.02 -17.47
CA ALA A 162 10.76 -8.60 -17.73
C ALA A 162 10.34 -9.08 -19.14
N PRO A 163 9.13 -9.65 -19.29
CA PRO A 163 8.63 -10.02 -20.61
C PRO A 163 8.67 -8.80 -21.50
N ALA A 164 9.27 -8.93 -22.69
CA ALA A 164 9.30 -7.86 -23.68
C ALA A 164 7.87 -7.33 -23.85
N ALA A 165 7.69 -6.02 -23.72
CA ALA A 165 6.37 -5.40 -23.89
C ALA A 165 5.77 -5.90 -25.21
N ALA A 166 4.64 -6.59 -25.13
CA ALA A 166 3.95 -7.10 -26.32
C ALA A 166 3.75 -5.92 -27.27
N ALA A 167 4.36 -6.00 -28.46
CA ALA A 167 4.20 -4.99 -29.49
C ALA A 167 2.72 -4.78 -29.72
N LYS A 168 2.25 -3.52 -29.59
CA LYS A 168 0.86 -3.18 -29.92
C LYS A 168 0.59 -3.66 -31.34
N PRO A 169 -0.50 -4.38 -31.62
CA PRO A 169 -0.87 -4.73 -32.98
C PRO A 169 -0.97 -3.41 -33.76
N LYS A 170 -0.26 -3.34 -34.88
CA LYS A 170 -0.40 -2.22 -35.85
C LYS A 170 -1.82 -2.27 -36.38
N SER A 171 -2.59 -1.23 -36.09
CA SER A 171 -3.91 -0.97 -36.68
C SER A 171 -3.81 -0.68 -38.15
#